data_0be163147bcd9666221cb19ceba45e50
#
_entry.id   0be163147bcd9666221cb19ceba45e50
#
_cell.length_a   1.000
_cell.length_b   1.000
_cell.length_c   1.000
_cell.angle_alpha   90.00
_cell.angle_beta   90.00
_cell.angle_gamma   90.00
#
_symmetry.space_group_name_H-M   'P 1'
#
loop_
_entity.id
_entity.type
_entity.pdbx_description
1 polymer ?
#
loop_
_entity_poly.entity_id
_entity_poly.type
_entity_poly.pdbx_seq_one_letter_code
_entity_poly.pdbx_strand_id
1 'polypeptide(L)'
;MNVEIPPQVRETATQLGAGVPYALKVLAGQLADDPDMGQPSGLPGILTVTVDGDLFEDCPALAIGYIREPDRIEIRYVNPACFAEPAVDAQDQNEEQERPADPAADAVIVREVADAWRRITGWLQHNAHDSYTALRAGATPAAIAALEGDLGIGIPVELRTLWLLTAGDDGAGGWGCLPGNKALMTLDAVTAVYRLKTDSQAHEDALNADRPGYDRITVWKATWIPVVALGPADNTSGLYLDAATGYLGRWSRYNEAPGDELDTLVTYLEEAADMLETPVLATRDKPGLVGGALVWLSSIDPAQEDRWQSLTG
;
A
#
# COMPACT_ATOMS: atom_id res chain seq x y z
N MET A 1 -22.40 21.19 23.46
CA MET A 1 -23.04 20.14 22.62
C MET A 1 -22.64 18.77 23.17
N ASN A 2 -23.44 17.71 22.96
CA ASN A 2 -23.03 16.36 23.41
C ASN A 2 -22.02 15.78 22.42
N VAL A 3 -20.87 15.24 22.93
CA VAL A 3 -19.84 14.61 22.09
C VAL A 3 -19.78 13.13 22.39
N GLU A 4 -20.01 12.32 21.36
CA GLU A 4 -20.02 10.87 21.44
C GLU A 4 -18.71 10.29 20.88
N ILE A 5 -18.06 9.42 21.65
CA ILE A 5 -16.86 8.71 21.25
C ILE A 5 -17.23 7.22 21.15
N PRO A 6 -17.36 6.64 19.93
CA PRO A 6 -17.71 5.23 19.73
C PRO A 6 -16.69 4.28 20.38
N PRO A 7 -17.11 3.07 20.77
CA PRO A 7 -16.22 2.09 21.40
C PRO A 7 -14.98 1.75 20.55
N GLN A 8 -15.15 1.66 19.23
CA GLN A 8 -14.06 1.37 18.29
C GLN A 8 -12.99 2.47 18.31
N VAL A 9 -13.40 3.74 18.36
CA VAL A 9 -12.47 4.88 18.44
C VAL A 9 -11.71 4.87 19.77
N ARG A 10 -12.37 4.48 20.86
CA ARG A 10 -11.70 4.34 22.19
C ARG A 10 -10.68 3.21 22.20
N GLU A 11 -10.98 2.10 21.53
CA GLU A 11 -10.07 0.97 21.40
C GLU A 11 -8.83 1.36 20.58
N THR A 12 -9.03 2.00 19.43
CA THR A 12 -7.93 2.54 18.61
C THR A 12 -7.08 3.55 19.40
N ALA A 13 -7.72 4.46 20.14
CA ALA A 13 -7.02 5.43 20.96
C ALA A 13 -6.10 4.77 22.01
N THR A 14 -6.55 3.66 22.62
CA THR A 14 -5.75 2.92 23.60
C THR A 14 -4.53 2.23 22.95
N GLN A 15 -4.64 1.84 21.68
CA GLN A 15 -3.55 1.20 20.94
C GLN A 15 -2.48 2.21 20.46
N LEU A 16 -2.86 3.48 20.28
CA LEU A 16 -1.97 4.54 19.78
C LEU A 16 -1.04 5.13 20.86
N GLY A 17 -1.35 4.98 22.14
CA GLY A 17 -0.55 5.47 23.25
C GLY A 17 -1.37 5.69 24.51
N ALA A 18 -0.73 5.61 25.68
CA ALA A 18 -1.41 5.71 26.98
C ALA A 18 -2.04 7.10 27.23
N GLY A 19 -1.49 8.16 26.60
CA GLY A 19 -2.01 9.52 26.68
C GLY A 19 -3.17 9.82 25.74
N VAL A 20 -3.35 9.03 24.67
CA VAL A 20 -4.35 9.31 23.61
C VAL A 20 -5.79 9.32 24.14
N PRO A 21 -6.25 8.40 25.02
CA PRO A 21 -7.60 8.48 25.59
C PRO A 21 -7.87 9.76 26.35
N TYR A 22 -6.84 10.32 27.01
CA TYR A 22 -6.96 11.58 27.74
C TYR A 22 -7.01 12.77 26.76
N ALA A 23 -6.17 12.78 25.72
CA ALA A 23 -6.20 13.79 24.66
C ALA A 23 -7.57 13.86 23.95
N LEU A 24 -8.16 12.69 23.63
CA LEU A 24 -9.52 12.60 23.11
C LEU A 24 -10.58 13.18 24.03
N LYS A 25 -10.45 12.95 25.33
CA LYS A 25 -11.41 13.49 26.30
C LYS A 25 -11.31 15.02 26.41
N VAL A 26 -10.10 15.58 26.34
CA VAL A 26 -9.86 17.03 26.33
C VAL A 26 -10.46 17.63 25.06
N LEU A 27 -10.18 17.04 23.90
CA LEU A 27 -10.74 17.47 22.63
C LEU A 27 -12.27 17.40 22.62
N ALA A 28 -12.87 16.35 23.16
CA ALA A 28 -14.33 16.25 23.26
C ALA A 28 -14.93 17.41 24.07
N GLY A 29 -14.23 17.88 25.10
CA GLY A 29 -14.62 19.08 25.83
C GLY A 29 -14.55 20.34 24.94
N GLN A 30 -13.48 20.52 24.21
CA GLN A 30 -13.30 21.66 23.29
C GLN A 30 -14.35 21.68 22.17
N LEU A 31 -14.63 20.51 21.55
CA LEU A 31 -15.67 20.37 20.53
C LEU A 31 -17.08 20.63 21.07
N ALA A 32 -17.34 20.34 22.35
CA ALA A 32 -18.62 20.65 22.97
C ALA A 32 -18.84 22.18 23.07
N ASP A 33 -17.76 22.94 23.28
CA ASP A 33 -17.77 24.40 23.41
C ASP A 33 -17.68 25.10 22.04
N ASP A 34 -16.83 24.58 21.12
CA ASP A 34 -16.67 25.10 19.75
C ASP A 34 -16.78 23.96 18.71
N PRO A 35 -17.99 23.66 18.22
CA PRO A 35 -18.25 22.60 17.26
C PRO A 35 -17.63 22.78 15.87
N ASP A 36 -17.23 24.00 15.53
CA ASP A 36 -16.75 24.40 14.21
C ASP A 36 -15.20 24.55 14.16
N MET A 37 -14.49 24.17 15.22
CA MET A 37 -13.04 24.32 15.28
C MET A 37 -12.26 23.45 14.29
N GLY A 38 -12.86 22.39 13.73
CA GLY A 38 -12.23 21.51 12.74
C GLY A 38 -12.29 22.07 11.33
N GLN A 39 -11.36 21.63 10.49
CA GLN A 39 -11.34 21.93 9.06
C GLN A 39 -12.04 20.81 8.27
N PRO A 40 -12.66 21.10 7.11
CA PRO A 40 -13.23 20.07 6.25
C PRO A 40 -12.15 19.01 5.91
N SER A 41 -12.46 17.75 6.18
CA SER A 41 -11.61 16.64 5.75
C SER A 41 -11.89 16.30 4.28
N GLY A 42 -11.03 15.48 3.65
CA GLY A 42 -11.31 14.94 2.32
C GLY A 42 -12.53 13.99 2.27
N LEU A 43 -13.17 13.70 3.42
CA LEU A 43 -14.34 12.83 3.52
C LEU A 43 -15.62 13.66 3.65
N PRO A 44 -16.70 13.34 2.90
CA PRO A 44 -17.94 14.11 2.92
C PRO A 44 -18.55 14.22 4.32
N GLY A 45 -18.78 15.43 4.79
CA GLY A 45 -19.45 15.70 6.07
C GLY A 45 -18.57 15.46 7.31
N ILE A 46 -17.30 15.15 7.16
CA ILE A 46 -16.36 14.99 8.26
C ILE A 46 -15.50 16.24 8.39
N LEU A 47 -15.39 16.75 9.60
CA LEU A 47 -14.45 17.79 9.99
C LEU A 47 -13.26 17.12 10.70
N THR A 48 -12.05 17.61 10.45
CA THR A 48 -10.81 17.10 11.08
C THR A 48 -10.18 18.18 11.93
N VAL A 49 -9.72 17.80 13.12
CA VAL A 49 -8.91 18.62 14.00
C VAL A 49 -7.60 17.90 14.30
N THR A 50 -6.50 18.66 14.32
CA THR A 50 -5.19 18.12 14.70
C THR A 50 -4.93 18.45 16.17
N VAL A 51 -4.51 17.47 16.94
CA VAL A 51 -4.09 17.60 18.34
C VAL A 51 -2.59 17.42 18.41
N ASP A 52 -1.90 18.40 18.97
CA ASP A 52 -0.46 18.31 19.19
C ASP A 52 -0.16 17.30 20.29
N GLY A 53 0.62 16.27 19.96
CA GLY A 53 1.01 15.22 20.89
C GLY A 53 1.89 15.70 22.04
N ASP A 54 2.70 16.75 21.83
CA ASP A 54 3.61 17.31 22.83
C ASP A 54 2.88 17.87 24.05
N LEU A 55 1.56 18.09 23.96
CA LEU A 55 0.71 18.54 25.06
C LEU A 55 0.34 17.42 26.04
N PHE A 56 0.62 16.16 25.70
CA PHE A 56 0.18 15.00 26.47
C PHE A 56 1.34 13.98 26.58
N GLU A 57 1.49 13.39 27.77
CA GLU A 57 2.49 12.33 28.01
C GLU A 57 2.11 11.06 27.22
N ASP A 58 3.06 10.45 26.51
CA ASP A 58 2.87 9.24 25.67
C ASP A 58 1.69 9.38 24.66
N CYS A 59 1.67 10.49 23.95
CA CYS A 59 0.67 10.78 22.94
C CYS A 59 1.36 11.26 21.65
N PRO A 60 1.21 10.56 20.51
CA PRO A 60 1.65 11.11 19.23
C PRO A 60 0.76 12.30 18.85
N ALA A 61 1.22 13.10 17.89
CA ALA A 61 0.32 14.05 17.25
C ALA A 61 -0.84 13.31 16.58
N LEU A 62 -2.07 13.81 16.71
CA LEU A 62 -3.27 13.11 16.29
C LEU A 62 -4.08 13.93 15.27
N ALA A 63 -4.59 13.26 14.24
CA ALA A 63 -5.67 13.74 13.38
C ALA A 63 -6.97 13.06 13.79
N ILE A 64 -7.96 13.84 14.20
CA ILE A 64 -9.23 13.34 14.74
C ILE A 64 -10.36 13.86 13.87
N GLY A 65 -11.08 12.93 13.23
CA GLY A 65 -12.22 13.23 12.39
C GLY A 65 -13.54 13.10 13.15
N TYR A 66 -14.46 14.05 12.94
CA TYR A 66 -15.77 14.05 13.56
C TYR A 66 -16.87 14.54 12.62
N ILE A 67 -18.09 14.10 12.87
CA ILE A 67 -19.30 14.60 12.20
C ILE A 67 -20.06 15.47 13.17
N ARG A 68 -20.50 16.64 12.67
CA ARG A 68 -21.41 17.52 13.39
C ARG A 68 -22.85 17.28 12.97
N GLU A 69 -23.67 16.87 13.90
CA GLU A 69 -25.13 16.81 13.76
C GLU A 69 -25.81 17.99 14.53
N PRO A 70 -27.09 18.27 14.32
CA PRO A 70 -27.72 19.44 14.94
C PRO A 70 -27.69 19.49 16.48
N ASP A 71 -27.65 18.31 17.13
CA ASP A 71 -27.74 18.15 18.58
C ASP A 71 -26.54 17.41 19.21
N ARG A 72 -25.68 16.81 18.39
CA ARG A 72 -24.51 16.05 18.85
C ARG A 72 -23.34 16.14 17.89
N ILE A 73 -22.15 15.76 18.40
CA ILE A 73 -20.93 15.54 17.63
C ILE A 73 -20.55 14.07 17.83
N GLU A 74 -20.21 13.37 16.76
CA GLU A 74 -19.71 12.00 16.82
C GLU A 74 -18.27 11.95 16.28
N ILE A 75 -17.33 11.50 17.10
CA ILE A 75 -15.93 11.25 16.66
C ILE A 75 -15.92 9.97 15.83
N ARG A 76 -15.42 10.05 14.60
CA ARG A 76 -15.45 8.95 13.64
C ARG A 76 -14.14 8.17 13.58
N TYR A 77 -13.01 8.86 13.74
CA TYR A 77 -11.69 8.23 13.75
C TYR A 77 -10.68 9.02 14.56
N VAL A 78 -9.60 8.34 14.96
CA VAL A 78 -8.39 8.90 15.53
C VAL A 78 -7.20 8.20 14.87
N ASN A 79 -6.32 8.99 14.25
CA ASN A 79 -5.12 8.51 13.58
C ASN A 79 -3.91 9.33 14.04
N PRO A 80 -2.67 8.80 13.99
CA PRO A 80 -1.48 9.64 14.11
C PRO A 80 -1.48 10.72 13.03
N ALA A 81 -1.23 11.97 13.41
CA ALA A 81 -1.07 13.04 12.45
C ALA A 81 0.35 12.98 11.90
N CYS A 82 0.49 12.71 10.60
CA CYS A 82 1.73 13.06 9.89
C CYS A 82 1.72 14.58 9.71
N PHE A 83 2.61 15.30 10.37
CA PHE A 83 2.81 16.72 10.07
C PHE A 83 3.42 16.84 8.68
N ALA A 84 2.60 17.19 7.69
CA ALA A 84 3.10 17.95 6.57
C ALA A 84 3.43 19.35 7.10
N GLU A 85 4.65 19.83 6.90
CA GLU A 85 5.02 21.21 7.22
C GLU A 85 4.04 22.19 6.59
N PRO A 86 3.78 23.37 7.23
CA PRO A 86 2.75 24.29 6.79
C PRO A 86 3.01 24.72 5.34
N ALA A 87 1.99 24.55 4.51
CA ALA A 87 1.98 24.99 3.13
C ALA A 87 2.25 26.49 3.07
N VAL A 88 3.43 26.85 2.62
CA VAL A 88 3.74 28.17 2.10
C VAL A 88 3.02 28.28 0.76
N ASP A 89 2.25 29.35 0.61
CA ASP A 89 1.41 29.75 -0.51
C ASP A 89 1.61 28.97 -1.83
N ALA A 90 0.54 28.29 -2.24
CA ALA A 90 0.43 27.65 -3.55
C ALA A 90 0.43 28.73 -4.65
N GLN A 91 1.59 29.08 -5.15
CA GLN A 91 1.77 29.57 -6.50
C GLN A 91 2.41 28.46 -7.32
N ASP A 92 1.66 28.06 -8.36
CA ASP A 92 2.09 27.28 -9.52
C ASP A 92 3.58 26.93 -9.56
N GLN A 93 3.93 25.73 -9.14
CA GLN A 93 5.12 25.07 -9.67
C GLN A 93 4.88 23.57 -9.66
N ASN A 94 4.44 23.11 -10.81
CA ASN A 94 4.54 21.72 -11.24
C ASN A 94 6.03 21.44 -11.52
N GLU A 95 6.85 21.47 -10.47
CA GLU A 95 8.21 20.96 -10.53
C GLU A 95 8.17 19.62 -9.80
N GLU A 96 8.20 18.55 -10.59
CA GLU A 96 8.60 17.22 -10.14
C GLU A 96 9.89 17.36 -9.33
N GLN A 97 9.76 17.44 -7.99
CA GLN A 97 10.92 17.31 -7.12
C GLN A 97 11.35 15.84 -7.17
N GLU A 98 12.21 15.53 -8.16
CA GLU A 98 13.07 14.35 -8.08
C GLU A 98 13.73 14.36 -6.70
N ARG A 99 13.43 13.35 -5.88
CA ARG A 99 14.12 13.16 -4.60
C ARG A 99 15.62 13.16 -4.88
N PRO A 100 16.43 14.04 -4.24
CA PRO A 100 17.86 14.05 -4.50
C PRO A 100 18.39 12.64 -4.26
N ALA A 101 19.00 12.04 -5.28
CA ALA A 101 19.57 10.71 -5.19
C ALA A 101 20.63 10.73 -4.08
N ASP A 102 20.38 10.02 -2.98
CA ASP A 102 21.40 9.73 -1.97
C ASP A 102 21.98 8.34 -2.28
N PRO A 103 23.18 8.26 -2.88
CA PRO A 103 23.77 6.98 -3.28
C PRO A 103 23.99 6.02 -2.11
N ALA A 104 24.10 6.55 -0.88
CA ALA A 104 24.26 5.71 0.31
C ALA A 104 22.92 5.08 0.72
N ALA A 105 21.83 5.85 0.69
CA ALA A 105 20.48 5.33 0.92
C ALA A 105 20.07 4.33 -0.18
N ASP A 106 20.33 4.65 -1.45
CA ASP A 106 20.06 3.76 -2.56
C ASP A 106 20.80 2.41 -2.42
N ALA A 107 22.08 2.44 -2.00
CA ALA A 107 22.85 1.22 -1.77
C ALA A 107 22.31 0.35 -0.64
N VAL A 108 21.66 0.94 0.38
CA VAL A 108 20.97 0.19 1.44
C VAL A 108 19.73 -0.48 0.86
N ILE A 109 18.88 0.25 0.15
CA ILE A 109 17.66 -0.28 -0.48
C ILE A 109 17.99 -1.42 -1.45
N VAL A 110 19.01 -1.25 -2.30
CA VAL A 110 19.47 -2.31 -3.23
C VAL A 110 19.81 -3.59 -2.48
N ARG A 111 20.53 -3.46 -1.35
CA ARG A 111 20.91 -4.63 -0.55
C ARG A 111 19.70 -5.28 0.11
N GLU A 112 18.79 -4.50 0.69
CA GLU A 112 17.61 -5.01 1.39
C GLU A 112 16.68 -5.75 0.43
N VAL A 113 16.37 -5.17 -0.74
CA VAL A 113 15.58 -5.85 -1.79
C VAL A 113 16.27 -7.15 -2.24
N ALA A 114 17.58 -7.10 -2.48
CA ALA A 114 18.32 -8.27 -2.94
C ALA A 114 18.38 -9.37 -1.86
N ASP A 115 18.49 -9.00 -0.60
CA ASP A 115 18.53 -9.96 0.51
C ASP A 115 17.16 -10.60 0.75
N ALA A 116 16.08 -9.80 0.78
CA ALA A 116 14.72 -10.31 0.92
C ALA A 116 14.36 -11.25 -0.26
N TRP A 117 14.64 -10.84 -1.49
CA TRP A 117 14.36 -11.67 -2.66
C TRP A 117 15.19 -12.97 -2.68
N ARG A 118 16.44 -12.93 -2.24
CA ARG A 118 17.29 -14.14 -2.12
C ARG A 118 16.74 -15.13 -1.08
N ARG A 119 16.20 -14.63 0.04
CA ARG A 119 15.55 -15.47 1.05
C ARG A 119 14.32 -16.17 0.45
N ILE A 120 13.43 -15.43 -0.23
CA ILE A 120 12.26 -16.00 -0.91
C ILE A 120 12.69 -17.06 -1.94
N THR A 121 13.57 -16.71 -2.87
CA THR A 121 13.99 -17.63 -3.93
C THR A 121 14.77 -18.83 -3.41
N GLY A 122 15.61 -18.65 -2.39
CA GLY A 122 16.31 -19.74 -1.71
C GLY A 122 15.34 -20.71 -1.04
N TRP A 123 14.31 -20.18 -0.40
CA TRP A 123 13.26 -21.00 0.20
C TRP A 123 12.46 -21.77 -0.87
N LEU A 124 12.05 -21.10 -1.95
CA LEU A 124 11.32 -21.72 -3.06
C LEU A 124 12.15 -22.84 -3.72
N GLN A 125 13.44 -22.59 -3.95
CA GLN A 125 14.33 -23.60 -4.56
C GLN A 125 14.39 -24.90 -3.76
N HIS A 126 14.32 -24.82 -2.43
CA HIS A 126 14.43 -25.99 -1.55
C HIS A 126 13.08 -26.65 -1.28
N ASN A 127 12.00 -25.89 -1.20
CA ASN A 127 10.71 -26.36 -0.69
C ASN A 127 9.60 -26.41 -1.75
N ALA A 128 9.64 -25.53 -2.75
CA ALA A 128 8.58 -25.37 -3.76
C ALA A 128 9.20 -25.19 -5.16
N HIS A 129 9.84 -26.24 -5.65
CA HIS A 129 10.65 -26.19 -6.87
C HIS A 129 9.84 -25.74 -8.10
N ASP A 130 8.57 -26.11 -8.20
CA ASP A 130 7.70 -25.70 -9.31
C ASP A 130 7.48 -24.18 -9.31
N SER A 131 7.24 -23.57 -8.12
CA SER A 131 7.16 -22.11 -7.99
C SER A 131 8.49 -21.41 -8.28
N TYR A 132 9.62 -22.01 -7.88
CA TYR A 132 10.94 -21.49 -8.21
C TYR A 132 11.19 -21.44 -9.72
N THR A 133 10.83 -22.51 -10.45
CA THR A 133 11.04 -22.60 -11.90
C THR A 133 10.08 -21.72 -12.70
N ALA A 134 8.97 -21.29 -12.10
CA ALA A 134 8.02 -20.37 -12.70
C ALA A 134 8.49 -18.90 -12.63
N LEU A 135 9.49 -18.60 -11.80
CA LEU A 135 10.08 -17.25 -11.75
C LEU A 135 10.89 -16.99 -13.02
N ARG A 136 10.65 -15.83 -13.62
CA ARG A 136 11.44 -15.39 -14.77
C ARG A 136 12.84 -14.92 -14.33
N ALA A 137 13.82 -15.13 -15.19
CA ALA A 137 15.14 -14.52 -15.01
C ALA A 137 15.02 -12.98 -14.93
N GLY A 138 16.02 -12.34 -14.32
CA GLY A 138 16.06 -10.89 -14.21
C GLY A 138 16.02 -10.19 -15.58
N ALA A 139 15.36 -9.03 -15.62
CA ALA A 139 15.32 -8.18 -16.79
C ALA A 139 16.70 -7.59 -17.10
N THR A 140 16.96 -7.32 -18.36
CA THR A 140 18.17 -6.57 -18.72
C THR A 140 18.01 -5.08 -18.40
N PRO A 141 19.11 -4.35 -18.10
CA PRO A 141 19.03 -2.89 -17.93
C PRO A 141 18.38 -2.16 -19.12
N ALA A 142 18.59 -2.66 -20.34
CA ALA A 142 17.97 -2.11 -21.54
C ALA A 142 16.44 -2.31 -21.57
N ALA A 143 15.93 -3.44 -21.08
CA ALA A 143 14.50 -3.68 -21.00
C ALA A 143 13.83 -2.78 -19.94
N ILE A 144 14.51 -2.54 -18.82
CA ILE A 144 14.03 -1.62 -17.77
C ILE A 144 14.04 -0.17 -18.30
N ALA A 145 15.11 0.24 -19.00
CA ALA A 145 15.17 1.58 -19.61
C ALA A 145 14.09 1.78 -20.70
N ALA A 146 13.77 0.75 -21.46
CA ALA A 146 12.66 0.79 -22.42
C ALA A 146 11.31 0.97 -21.69
N LEU A 147 11.10 0.26 -20.57
CA LEU A 147 9.92 0.42 -19.74
C LEU A 147 9.83 1.84 -19.15
N GLU A 148 10.92 2.43 -18.66
CA GLU A 148 10.95 3.84 -18.22
C GLU A 148 10.48 4.78 -19.32
N GLY A 149 10.98 4.58 -20.55
CA GLY A 149 10.53 5.36 -21.71
C GLY A 149 9.04 5.17 -22.03
N ASP A 150 8.53 3.95 -21.89
CA ASP A 150 7.14 3.60 -22.14
C ASP A 150 6.16 4.16 -21.08
N LEU A 151 6.58 4.20 -19.82
CA LEU A 151 5.81 4.76 -18.72
C LEU A 151 5.94 6.28 -18.62
N GLY A 152 7.04 6.86 -19.12
CA GLY A 152 7.34 8.28 -19.04
C GLY A 152 7.72 8.76 -17.65
N ILE A 153 8.12 7.85 -16.75
CA ILE A 153 8.51 8.13 -15.36
C ILE A 153 9.77 7.37 -14.99
N GLY A 154 10.57 7.91 -14.04
CA GLY A 154 11.73 7.22 -13.49
C GLY A 154 11.32 6.00 -12.67
N ILE A 155 11.99 4.86 -12.86
CA ILE A 155 11.76 3.65 -12.07
C ILE A 155 12.50 3.78 -10.73
N PRO A 156 11.80 3.70 -9.58
CA PRO A 156 12.42 3.71 -8.25
C PRO A 156 13.49 2.61 -8.08
N VAL A 157 14.51 2.89 -7.25
CA VAL A 157 15.67 2.01 -7.08
C VAL A 157 15.28 0.62 -6.60
N GLU A 158 14.33 0.51 -5.69
CA GLU A 158 13.80 -0.76 -5.16
C GLU A 158 13.17 -1.61 -6.25
N LEU A 159 12.36 -1.02 -7.12
CA LEU A 159 11.68 -1.72 -8.20
C LEU A 159 12.65 -2.08 -9.33
N ARG A 160 13.56 -1.18 -9.66
CA ARG A 160 14.66 -1.46 -10.60
C ARG A 160 15.49 -2.65 -10.12
N THR A 161 15.83 -2.68 -8.83
CA THR A 161 16.61 -3.76 -8.22
C THR A 161 15.85 -5.09 -8.30
N LEU A 162 14.57 -5.10 -7.94
CA LEU A 162 13.75 -6.30 -8.03
C LEU A 162 13.67 -6.82 -9.46
N TRP A 163 13.44 -5.96 -10.44
CA TRP A 163 13.36 -6.39 -11.85
C TRP A 163 14.68 -6.87 -12.44
N LEU A 164 15.83 -6.39 -11.95
CA LEU A 164 17.13 -6.96 -12.30
C LEU A 164 17.32 -8.38 -11.75
N LEU A 165 16.61 -8.76 -10.68
CA LEU A 165 16.64 -10.08 -10.07
C LEU A 165 15.58 -11.02 -10.67
N THR A 166 14.42 -10.49 -11.07
CA THR A 166 13.32 -11.27 -11.67
C THR A 166 12.46 -10.37 -12.55
N ALA A 167 12.14 -10.82 -13.77
CA ALA A 167 11.27 -10.09 -14.69
C ALA A 167 9.79 -10.52 -14.59
N GLY A 168 9.38 -11.09 -13.48
CA GLY A 168 8.01 -11.52 -13.21
C GLY A 168 7.91 -12.97 -12.74
N ASP A 169 6.67 -13.39 -12.49
CA ASP A 169 6.31 -14.72 -12.02
C ASP A 169 5.20 -15.29 -12.91
N ASP A 170 5.50 -16.35 -13.66
CA ASP A 170 4.54 -17.04 -14.52
C ASP A 170 3.61 -17.97 -13.72
N GLY A 171 3.91 -18.18 -12.45
CA GLY A 171 3.15 -18.97 -11.49
C GLY A 171 3.19 -20.47 -11.74
N ALA A 172 3.19 -21.24 -10.67
CA ALA A 172 3.07 -22.68 -10.70
C ALA A 172 1.63 -23.10 -10.43
N GLY A 173 1.02 -23.84 -11.33
CA GLY A 173 -0.38 -24.28 -11.16
C GLY A 173 -1.42 -23.14 -11.11
N GLY A 174 -1.06 -21.94 -11.55
CA GLY A 174 -1.91 -20.76 -11.53
C GLY A 174 -1.74 -19.87 -10.29
N TRP A 175 -0.82 -20.19 -9.38
CA TRP A 175 -0.52 -19.43 -8.17
C TRP A 175 0.81 -18.70 -8.29
N GLY A 176 0.83 -17.43 -7.89
CA GLY A 176 2.05 -16.67 -7.71
C GLY A 176 2.73 -16.97 -6.37
N CYS A 177 3.99 -16.59 -6.25
CA CYS A 177 4.81 -16.91 -5.08
C CYS A 177 4.62 -15.96 -3.89
N LEU A 178 3.90 -14.86 -4.05
CA LEU A 178 3.71 -13.85 -3.01
C LEU A 178 2.43 -14.09 -2.17
N PRO A 179 2.33 -13.53 -0.94
CA PRO A 179 1.18 -13.70 -0.07
C PRO A 179 -0.15 -13.46 -0.78
N GLY A 180 -1.12 -14.34 -0.56
CA GLY A 180 -2.40 -14.37 -1.25
C GLY A 180 -2.33 -14.92 -2.68
N ASN A 181 -1.36 -15.78 -2.98
CA ASN A 181 -1.12 -16.37 -4.30
C ASN A 181 -0.86 -15.33 -5.40
N LYS A 182 -0.45 -14.11 -5.01
CA LYS A 182 -0.15 -13.03 -5.93
C LYS A 182 1.13 -13.28 -6.69
N ALA A 183 1.21 -12.72 -7.89
CA ALA A 183 2.36 -12.84 -8.77
C ALA A 183 3.02 -11.50 -9.04
N LEU A 184 4.36 -11.47 -9.11
CA LEU A 184 5.08 -10.34 -9.68
C LEU A 184 4.71 -10.20 -11.16
N MET A 185 4.32 -9.00 -11.56
CA MET A 185 3.93 -8.74 -12.94
C MET A 185 5.13 -8.76 -13.88
N THR A 186 4.92 -9.27 -15.08
CA THR A 186 5.91 -9.16 -16.14
C THR A 186 5.98 -7.71 -16.66
N LEU A 187 7.10 -7.28 -17.22
CA LEU A 187 7.25 -5.91 -17.72
C LEU A 187 6.18 -5.55 -18.76
N ASP A 188 5.80 -6.51 -19.63
CA ASP A 188 4.72 -6.32 -20.59
C ASP A 188 3.35 -6.12 -19.90
N ALA A 189 3.07 -6.89 -18.84
CA ALA A 189 1.85 -6.75 -18.06
C ALA A 189 1.81 -5.41 -17.30
N VAL A 190 2.95 -4.98 -16.75
CA VAL A 190 3.11 -3.64 -16.14
C VAL A 190 2.73 -2.55 -17.14
N THR A 191 3.32 -2.58 -18.33
CA THR A 191 3.03 -1.60 -19.40
C THR A 191 1.55 -1.62 -19.77
N ALA A 192 0.96 -2.79 -19.96
CA ALA A 192 -0.44 -2.94 -20.37
C ALA A 192 -1.40 -2.38 -19.29
N VAL A 193 -1.19 -2.73 -18.02
CA VAL A 193 -2.04 -2.24 -16.92
C VAL A 193 -1.83 -0.75 -16.71
N TYR A 194 -0.60 -0.26 -16.74
CA TYR A 194 -0.31 1.17 -16.58
C TYR A 194 -1.03 2.01 -17.63
N ARG A 195 -0.93 1.63 -18.92
CA ARG A 195 -1.63 2.32 -20.02
C ARG A 195 -3.14 2.30 -19.82
N LEU A 196 -3.72 1.13 -19.51
CA LEU A 196 -5.15 1.01 -19.23
C LEU A 196 -5.60 1.95 -18.11
N LYS A 197 -4.82 2.04 -17.04
CA LYS A 197 -5.13 2.88 -15.87
C LYS A 197 -4.95 4.37 -16.17
N THR A 198 -3.93 4.73 -16.92
CA THR A 198 -3.71 6.11 -17.38
C THR A 198 -4.84 6.57 -18.32
N ASP A 199 -5.28 5.71 -19.24
CA ASP A 199 -6.42 6.00 -20.09
C ASP A 199 -7.71 6.16 -19.28
N SER A 200 -7.90 5.35 -18.23
CA SER A 200 -9.03 5.48 -17.31
C SER A 200 -9.01 6.81 -16.55
N GLN A 201 -7.83 7.26 -16.09
CA GLN A 201 -7.68 8.56 -15.45
C GLN A 201 -7.95 9.71 -16.42
N ALA A 202 -7.45 9.65 -17.64
CA ALA A 202 -7.71 10.66 -18.64
C ALA A 202 -9.21 10.80 -18.95
N HIS A 203 -9.95 9.67 -18.94
CA HIS A 203 -11.42 9.70 -19.06
C HIS A 203 -12.07 10.36 -17.83
N GLU A 204 -11.62 10.01 -16.63
CA GLU A 204 -12.14 10.60 -15.38
C GLU A 204 -11.82 12.10 -15.29
N ASP A 205 -10.64 12.53 -15.77
CA ASP A 205 -10.26 13.94 -15.82
C ASP A 205 -11.18 14.75 -16.72
N ALA A 206 -11.62 14.18 -17.84
CA ALA A 206 -12.63 14.81 -18.69
C ALA A 206 -13.97 14.97 -17.95
N LEU A 207 -14.39 14.02 -17.13
CA LEU A 207 -15.59 14.12 -16.29
C LEU A 207 -15.36 15.07 -15.10
N ASN A 208 -14.15 15.15 -14.57
CA ASN A 208 -13.76 16.05 -13.49
C ASN A 208 -13.74 17.53 -13.91
N ALA A 209 -13.69 17.84 -15.23
CA ALA A 209 -13.64 19.20 -15.74
C ALA A 209 -14.85 20.04 -15.26
N ASP A 210 -16.01 19.39 -15.16
CA ASP A 210 -17.27 20.03 -14.72
C ASP A 210 -17.55 19.88 -13.20
N ARG A 211 -16.66 19.18 -12.45
CA ARG A 211 -16.82 18.97 -11.01
C ARG A 211 -16.08 20.01 -10.19
N PRO A 212 -16.65 20.43 -9.04
CA PRO A 212 -15.91 21.19 -8.04
C PRO A 212 -14.64 20.44 -7.61
N GLY A 213 -13.59 21.16 -7.22
CA GLY A 213 -12.28 20.56 -6.89
C GLY A 213 -12.35 19.44 -5.83
N TYR A 214 -13.23 19.59 -4.82
CA TYR A 214 -13.45 18.61 -3.75
C TYR A 214 -14.23 17.36 -4.18
N ASP A 215 -14.90 17.38 -5.34
CA ASP A 215 -15.64 16.24 -5.91
C ASP A 215 -14.86 15.52 -7.02
N ARG A 216 -13.63 15.96 -7.31
CA ARG A 216 -12.79 15.35 -8.32
C ARG A 216 -12.33 13.97 -7.88
N ILE A 217 -12.43 13.01 -8.78
CA ILE A 217 -12.06 11.61 -8.53
C ILE A 217 -10.71 11.34 -9.18
N THR A 218 -9.78 10.81 -8.40
CA THR A 218 -8.51 10.27 -8.90
C THR A 218 -8.58 8.75 -8.80
N VAL A 219 -8.53 8.08 -9.96
CA VAL A 219 -8.52 6.62 -10.04
C VAL A 219 -7.12 6.07 -10.32
N TRP A 220 -6.21 6.93 -10.83
CA TRP A 220 -4.81 6.60 -11.08
C TRP A 220 -3.94 7.85 -11.06
N LYS A 221 -2.72 7.72 -10.52
CA LYS A 221 -1.68 8.76 -10.63
C LYS A 221 -0.58 8.29 -11.58
N ALA A 222 0.03 9.23 -12.31
CA ALA A 222 1.16 8.91 -13.20
C ALA A 222 2.34 8.27 -12.48
N THR A 223 2.52 8.56 -11.17
CA THR A 223 3.58 7.99 -10.33
C THR A 223 3.31 6.57 -9.86
N TRP A 224 2.13 5.99 -10.11
CA TRP A 224 1.77 4.66 -9.66
C TRP A 224 2.18 3.60 -10.67
N ILE A 225 3.11 2.74 -10.31
CA ILE A 225 3.62 1.67 -11.17
C ILE A 225 3.04 0.34 -10.70
N PRO A 226 2.24 -0.40 -11.52
CA PRO A 226 1.77 -1.73 -11.14
C PRO A 226 2.96 -2.67 -10.96
N VAL A 227 2.98 -3.44 -9.87
CA VAL A 227 4.11 -4.34 -9.54
C VAL A 227 3.65 -5.77 -9.33
N VAL A 228 2.50 -5.94 -8.66
CA VAL A 228 1.97 -7.24 -8.25
C VAL A 228 0.54 -7.37 -8.79
N ALA A 229 0.23 -8.52 -9.35
CA ALA A 229 -1.11 -8.90 -9.78
C ALA A 229 -1.74 -9.91 -8.82
N LEU A 230 -3.06 -10.06 -8.87
CA LEU A 230 -3.82 -11.02 -8.05
C LEU A 230 -3.39 -12.47 -8.31
N GLY A 231 -2.91 -12.75 -9.50
CA GLY A 231 -2.32 -14.03 -9.90
C GLY A 231 -1.58 -13.90 -11.22
N PRO A 232 -0.85 -14.91 -11.68
CA PRO A 232 -0.02 -14.85 -12.88
C PRO A 232 -0.79 -14.49 -14.16
N ALA A 233 -2.04 -14.96 -14.26
CA ALA A 233 -2.94 -14.69 -15.38
C ALA A 233 -4.06 -13.71 -15.03
N ASP A 234 -4.12 -13.22 -13.79
CA ASP A 234 -5.20 -12.35 -13.29
C ASP A 234 -4.67 -10.95 -12.99
N ASN A 235 -4.71 -10.09 -14.02
CA ASN A 235 -4.36 -8.66 -13.95
C ASN A 235 -5.60 -7.79 -13.69
N THR A 236 -6.57 -8.26 -12.89
CA THR A 236 -7.77 -7.47 -12.58
C THR A 236 -7.62 -6.57 -11.37
N SER A 237 -6.69 -6.91 -10.48
CA SER A 237 -6.33 -6.11 -9.31
C SER A 237 -4.92 -6.49 -8.82
N GLY A 238 -4.39 -5.72 -7.89
CA GLY A 238 -3.06 -5.99 -7.37
C GLY A 238 -2.49 -4.85 -6.52
N LEU A 239 -1.15 -4.74 -6.54
CA LEU A 239 -0.43 -3.68 -5.85
C LEU A 239 0.32 -2.83 -6.87
N TYR A 240 0.33 -1.51 -6.65
CA TYR A 240 1.23 -0.57 -7.32
C TYR A 240 2.27 -0.05 -6.33
N LEU A 241 3.40 0.41 -6.83
CA LEU A 241 4.36 1.23 -6.11
C LEU A 241 4.15 2.69 -6.52
N ASP A 242 3.97 3.59 -5.57
CA ASP A 242 3.99 5.03 -5.85
C ASP A 242 5.45 5.52 -5.91
N ALA A 243 5.91 5.88 -7.09
CA ALA A 243 7.27 6.37 -7.32
C ALA A 243 7.56 7.68 -6.57
N ALA A 244 6.54 8.45 -6.19
CA ALA A 244 6.70 9.69 -5.44
C ALA A 244 6.95 9.44 -3.95
N THR A 245 6.30 8.42 -3.36
CA THR A 245 6.36 8.17 -1.90
C THR A 245 7.19 6.94 -1.53
N GLY A 246 7.34 5.96 -2.44
CA GLY A 246 7.97 4.67 -2.19
C GLY A 246 7.07 3.64 -1.49
N TYR A 247 5.80 3.98 -1.26
CA TYR A 247 4.84 3.09 -0.63
C TYR A 247 4.04 2.29 -1.65
N LEU A 248 3.61 1.10 -1.25
CA LEU A 248 2.68 0.29 -2.01
C LEU A 248 1.24 0.76 -1.78
N GLY A 249 0.43 0.61 -2.81
CA GLY A 249 -1.01 0.79 -2.70
C GLY A 249 -1.75 -0.28 -3.49
N ARG A 250 -3.07 -0.36 -3.31
CA ARG A 250 -3.92 -1.35 -4.01
C ARG A 250 -4.55 -0.73 -5.24
N TRP A 251 -4.64 -1.50 -6.30
CA TRP A 251 -5.38 -1.12 -7.50
C TRP A 251 -6.39 -2.21 -7.89
N SER A 252 -7.46 -1.78 -8.55
CA SER A 252 -8.50 -2.64 -9.10
C SER A 252 -8.89 -2.13 -10.49
N ARG A 253 -9.30 -3.02 -11.38
CA ARG A 253 -9.82 -2.63 -12.70
C ARG A 253 -11.12 -1.81 -12.61
N TYR A 254 -11.82 -1.88 -11.50
CA TYR A 254 -13.08 -1.15 -11.30
C TYR A 254 -12.89 0.31 -10.93
N ASN A 255 -11.64 0.82 -10.97
CA ASN A 255 -11.32 2.21 -10.70
C ASN A 255 -11.87 2.70 -9.34
N GLU A 256 -11.85 1.83 -8.35
CA GLU A 256 -12.13 2.22 -6.98
C GLU A 256 -11.11 3.27 -6.53
N ALA A 257 -11.57 4.23 -5.73
CA ALA A 257 -10.66 5.18 -5.13
C ALA A 257 -9.54 4.43 -4.38
N PRO A 258 -8.29 4.89 -4.47
CA PRO A 258 -7.19 4.25 -3.77
C PRO A 258 -7.48 4.21 -2.27
N GLY A 259 -7.22 3.04 -1.70
CA GLY A 259 -7.27 2.87 -0.25
C GLY A 259 -6.03 3.48 0.43
N ASP A 260 -5.90 3.18 1.72
CA ASP A 260 -4.72 3.57 2.49
C ASP A 260 -3.43 3.04 1.87
N GLU A 261 -2.35 3.80 2.01
CA GLU A 261 -1.00 3.35 1.68
C GLU A 261 -0.65 2.11 2.52
N LEU A 262 0.06 1.20 1.88
CA LEU A 262 0.62 0.01 2.53
C LEU A 262 2.09 0.28 2.89
N ASP A 263 2.81 -0.76 3.33
CA ASP A 263 4.24 -0.67 3.57
C ASP A 263 5.05 -0.49 2.27
N THR A 264 6.37 -0.30 2.42
CA THR A 264 7.28 -0.22 1.29
C THR A 264 7.44 -1.58 0.58
N LEU A 265 7.97 -1.58 -0.65
CA LEU A 265 8.28 -2.82 -1.37
C LEU A 265 9.28 -3.69 -0.59
N VAL A 266 10.26 -3.09 0.07
CA VAL A 266 11.25 -3.80 0.91
C VAL A 266 10.54 -4.54 2.02
N THR A 267 9.75 -3.84 2.85
CA THR A 267 8.99 -4.44 3.96
C THR A 267 8.09 -5.58 3.48
N TYR A 268 7.38 -5.37 2.36
CA TYR A 268 6.49 -6.40 1.78
C TYR A 268 7.25 -7.69 1.41
N LEU A 269 8.45 -7.56 0.82
CA LEU A 269 9.28 -8.71 0.47
C LEU A 269 9.89 -9.38 1.71
N GLU A 270 10.32 -8.60 2.71
CA GLU A 270 10.83 -9.13 3.98
C GLU A 270 9.76 -9.91 4.73
N GLU A 271 8.56 -9.37 4.86
CA GLU A 271 7.42 -10.07 5.47
C GLU A 271 7.09 -11.37 4.75
N ALA A 272 7.10 -11.36 3.40
CA ALA A 272 6.89 -12.59 2.62
C ALA A 272 7.99 -13.63 2.91
N ALA A 273 9.26 -13.22 2.99
CA ALA A 273 10.37 -14.10 3.36
C ALA A 273 10.22 -14.66 4.78
N ASP A 274 9.86 -13.81 5.75
CA ASP A 274 9.66 -14.20 7.15
C ASP A 274 8.52 -15.23 7.29
N MET A 275 7.41 -15.02 6.58
CA MET A 275 6.29 -15.98 6.57
C MET A 275 6.68 -17.33 5.95
N LEU A 276 7.55 -17.34 4.97
CA LEU A 276 8.07 -18.60 4.37
C LEU A 276 9.04 -19.32 5.29
N GLU A 277 9.96 -18.59 5.93
CA GLU A 277 10.98 -19.17 6.84
C GLU A 277 10.41 -19.58 8.19
N THR A 278 9.35 -18.88 8.64
CA THR A 278 8.72 -19.15 9.94
C THR A 278 7.18 -19.18 9.82
N PRO A 279 6.62 -20.21 9.15
CA PRO A 279 5.19 -20.30 8.84
C PRO A 279 4.27 -20.26 10.06
N VAL A 280 4.78 -20.64 11.23
CA VAL A 280 4.03 -20.60 12.49
C VAL A 280 3.67 -19.17 12.92
N LEU A 281 4.45 -18.18 12.50
CA LEU A 281 4.20 -16.76 12.77
C LEU A 281 3.25 -16.12 11.77
N ALA A 282 2.95 -16.78 10.64
CA ALA A 282 1.99 -16.30 9.65
C ALA A 282 0.56 -16.40 10.20
N THR A 283 0.01 -15.26 10.67
CA THR A 283 -1.29 -15.23 11.35
C THR A 283 -2.47 -15.07 10.39
N ARG A 284 -2.27 -14.39 9.26
CA ARG A 284 -3.34 -14.04 8.31
C ARG A 284 -3.38 -14.93 7.10
N ASP A 285 -2.23 -15.30 6.56
CA ASP A 285 -2.12 -16.11 5.35
C ASP A 285 -1.00 -17.13 5.54
N LYS A 286 -1.35 -18.42 5.51
CA LYS A 286 -0.40 -19.49 5.79
C LYS A 286 0.15 -20.05 4.50
N PRO A 287 1.49 -20.08 4.34
CA PRO A 287 2.10 -20.78 3.22
C PRO A 287 2.00 -22.30 3.40
N GLY A 288 1.79 -22.99 2.31
CA GLY A 288 1.77 -24.46 2.24
C GLY A 288 2.10 -24.94 0.82
N LEU A 289 1.98 -26.24 0.59
CA LEU A 289 2.33 -26.83 -0.70
C LEU A 289 1.13 -27.57 -1.32
N VAL A 290 0.98 -27.43 -2.63
CA VAL A 290 0.10 -28.28 -3.44
C VAL A 290 0.89 -28.81 -4.63
N GLY A 291 1.21 -30.10 -4.60
CA GLY A 291 1.90 -30.77 -5.73
C GLY A 291 3.29 -30.22 -6.07
N GLY A 292 4.02 -29.64 -5.10
CA GLY A 292 5.34 -29.04 -5.31
C GLY A 292 5.33 -27.54 -5.57
N ALA A 293 4.16 -26.92 -5.69
CA ALA A 293 3.99 -25.48 -5.79
C ALA A 293 3.67 -24.86 -4.43
N LEU A 294 4.18 -23.65 -4.16
CA LEU A 294 3.78 -22.82 -3.02
C LEU A 294 2.34 -22.34 -3.22
N VAL A 295 1.51 -22.48 -2.20
CA VAL A 295 0.13 -22.01 -2.20
C VAL A 295 -0.20 -21.36 -0.85
N TRP A 296 -0.69 -20.15 -0.88
CA TRP A 296 -1.13 -19.41 0.28
C TRP A 296 -2.62 -19.73 0.57
N LEU A 297 -2.90 -20.15 1.80
CA LEU A 297 -4.19 -20.72 2.19
C LEU A 297 -5.38 -19.75 2.01
N SER A 298 -5.18 -18.46 2.25
CA SER A 298 -6.25 -17.45 2.18
C SER A 298 -6.92 -17.31 0.81
N SER A 299 -6.24 -17.76 -0.25
CA SER A 299 -6.69 -17.62 -1.65
C SER A 299 -6.73 -18.96 -2.38
N ILE A 300 -6.79 -20.08 -1.63
CA ILE A 300 -6.92 -21.41 -2.24
C ILE A 300 -8.36 -21.67 -2.69
N ASP A 301 -8.51 -22.35 -3.82
CA ASP A 301 -9.82 -22.88 -4.23
C ASP A 301 -10.26 -23.98 -3.23
N PRO A 302 -11.47 -23.92 -2.67
CA PRO A 302 -11.99 -24.95 -1.77
C PRO A 302 -11.87 -26.37 -2.30
N ALA A 303 -11.97 -26.57 -3.63
CA ALA A 303 -11.79 -27.87 -4.27
C ALA A 303 -10.35 -28.43 -4.19
N GLN A 304 -9.38 -27.59 -3.83
CA GLN A 304 -7.97 -27.95 -3.72
C GLN A 304 -7.46 -27.93 -2.27
N GLU A 305 -8.27 -27.48 -1.33
CA GLU A 305 -7.91 -27.35 0.09
C GLU A 305 -7.46 -28.70 0.68
N ASP A 306 -8.11 -29.80 0.31
CA ASP A 306 -7.73 -31.15 0.75
C ASP A 306 -6.33 -31.60 0.28
N ARG A 307 -5.78 -30.97 -0.76
CA ARG A 307 -4.44 -31.25 -1.29
C ARG A 307 -3.36 -30.36 -0.71
N TRP A 308 -3.77 -29.32 -0.01
CA TRP A 308 -2.85 -28.36 0.58
C TRP A 308 -2.19 -28.95 1.82
N GLN A 309 -0.88 -28.87 1.86
CA GLN A 309 -0.04 -29.37 2.95
C GLN A 309 0.56 -28.17 3.68
N SER A 310 0.19 -28.01 4.94
CA SER A 310 0.79 -27.01 5.81
C SER A 310 2.29 -27.24 5.94
N LEU A 311 3.05 -26.14 5.89
CA LEU A 311 4.46 -26.16 6.27
C LEU A 311 4.53 -26.30 7.79
N THR A 312 4.98 -27.45 8.25
CA THR A 312 5.37 -27.66 9.64
C THR A 312 6.83 -27.25 9.78
N GLY A 313 7.07 -26.17 10.54
CA GLY A 313 8.41 -25.70 10.89
C GLY A 313 9.16 -26.72 11.77
#